data_789493569dac6fa931cb898311799e2c
#
_entry.id   789493569dac6fa931cb898311799e2c
#
_cell.length_a   1.000
_cell.length_b   1.000
_cell.length_c   1.000
_cell.angle_alpha   90.00
_cell.angle_beta   90.00
_cell.angle_gamma   90.00
#
_symmetry.space_group_name_H-M   'P 1'
#
loop_
_entity.id
_entity.type
_entity.pdbx_description
1 polymer ?
#
loop_
_entity_poly.entity_id
_entity_poly.type
_entity_poly.pdbx_seq_one_letter_code
_entity_poly.pdbx_strand_id
1 'polypeptide(L)'
;LVALLSFAAAAQNSADPGAKDPATFDPKRPLAQELQTSVPDNFKLIAVGDCIISRSLSQYAGRDQSFSQAVKLLKSADATYGNLETSILDIRQFKGHPYNGIDDVPLISDPAVARDLAAMGFDLMSRANNHALDWGFEGMRETTRWVDEAGIVTAGVGEDQALARAPHYYESLKGRIGIVSLASTFRPTSDALPNHGAAPGRPGINGLTVKKTIVLPADAMRDLSRLTQKIYPTADLKSPRKSNDAADQLSVFGTTFEAGAKRALRYEMDSSDLAGILKNVRQGKQHSDFLLVTIHSHESADTTAPDPKNDFEESPADFVHVLAKAAIDAGADAFLTTGIHHLGPIELYKGRPIYYGLGDFFWSDIQEPMPADFYKQYKKSLNGAFLDPDKATDADLTNVTNAEGFNGDLPFESVVTETRFDHNTVAEIRLYPIDLGYG
;
A
#
# COMPACT_ATOMS: atom_id res chain seq x y z
N LEU A 1 -8.34 -37.51 45.16
CA LEU A 1 -9.34 -36.42 45.26
C LEU A 1 -8.79 -35.21 44.50
N VAL A 2 -9.24 -35.01 43.26
CA VAL A 2 -8.89 -33.82 42.45
C VAL A 2 -10.07 -32.88 42.57
N ALA A 3 -9.84 -31.71 43.16
CA ALA A 3 -10.82 -30.64 43.24
C ALA A 3 -10.76 -29.81 41.93
N LEU A 4 -11.80 -29.89 41.13
CA LEU A 4 -12.06 -29.01 40.00
C LEU A 4 -12.66 -27.69 40.58
N LEU A 5 -11.88 -26.61 40.51
CA LEU A 5 -12.37 -25.25 40.76
C LEU A 5 -12.88 -24.70 39.44
N SER A 6 -14.21 -24.66 39.27
CA SER A 6 -14.86 -23.94 38.18
C SER A 6 -14.88 -22.45 38.49
N PHE A 7 -14.11 -21.67 37.76
CA PHE A 7 -14.29 -20.21 37.71
C PHE A 7 -15.38 -19.88 36.71
N ALA A 8 -16.57 -19.56 37.22
CA ALA A 8 -17.58 -18.88 36.43
C ALA A 8 -17.19 -17.41 36.33
N ALA A 9 -16.66 -17.00 35.18
CA ALA A 9 -16.52 -15.60 34.86
C ALA A 9 -17.90 -15.03 34.55
N ALA A 10 -18.45 -14.27 35.49
CA ALA A 10 -19.62 -13.44 35.24
C ALA A 10 -19.21 -12.32 34.28
N ALA A 11 -19.58 -12.45 33.02
CA ALA A 11 -19.52 -11.35 32.07
C ALA A 11 -20.51 -10.28 32.56
N GLN A 12 -20.01 -9.22 33.18
CA GLN A 12 -20.80 -8.02 33.39
C GLN A 12 -20.95 -7.32 32.03
N ASN A 13 -22.04 -7.60 31.35
CA ASN A 13 -22.53 -6.79 30.26
C ASN A 13 -22.96 -5.41 30.83
N SER A 14 -22.04 -4.47 30.96
CA SER A 14 -22.40 -3.07 31.05
C SER A 14 -22.65 -2.60 29.62
N ALA A 15 -23.84 -2.86 29.11
CA ALA A 15 -24.30 -2.23 27.87
C ALA A 15 -24.38 -0.73 28.13
N ASP A 16 -23.53 0.05 27.49
CA ASP A 16 -23.65 1.50 27.39
C ASP A 16 -25.00 1.79 26.73
N PRO A 17 -25.95 2.47 27.40
CA PRO A 17 -27.29 2.72 26.85
C PRO A 17 -27.31 3.63 25.61
N GLY A 18 -26.15 4.12 25.15
CA GLY A 18 -25.97 4.85 23.90
C GLY A 18 -25.31 4.05 22.78
N ALA A 19 -24.89 2.81 23.01
CA ALA A 19 -24.24 1.98 22.01
C ALA A 19 -25.28 1.50 20.98
N LYS A 20 -25.28 2.14 19.82
CA LYS A 20 -25.90 1.61 18.63
C LYS A 20 -25.17 0.33 18.29
N ASP A 21 -25.87 -0.78 18.18
CA ASP A 21 -25.44 -2.11 17.77
C ASP A 21 -23.94 -2.42 18.03
N PRO A 22 -23.60 -3.34 18.97
CA PRO A 22 -22.21 -3.72 19.24
C PRO A 22 -21.44 -4.25 18.02
N ALA A 23 -22.13 -4.53 16.91
CA ALA A 23 -21.52 -4.89 15.63
C ALA A 23 -21.02 -3.67 14.82
N THR A 24 -21.43 -2.45 15.14
CA THR A 24 -20.95 -1.26 14.42
C THR A 24 -19.70 -0.67 15.08
N PHE A 25 -18.57 -0.75 14.37
CA PHE A 25 -17.36 -0.08 14.77
C PHE A 25 -17.55 1.45 14.64
N ASP A 26 -17.39 2.17 15.75
CA ASP A 26 -17.35 3.64 15.76
C ASP A 26 -15.90 4.11 15.95
N PRO A 27 -15.24 4.62 14.89
CA PRO A 27 -13.85 5.11 14.97
C PRO A 27 -13.68 6.32 15.89
N LYS A 28 -14.77 7.04 16.22
CA LYS A 28 -14.74 8.19 17.13
C LYS A 28 -14.88 7.81 18.60
N ARG A 29 -15.17 6.54 18.89
CA ARG A 29 -15.27 6.07 20.27
C ARG A 29 -13.89 6.20 20.96
N PRO A 30 -13.81 6.79 22.15
CA PRO A 30 -12.57 6.87 22.90
C PRO A 30 -11.92 5.49 23.07
N LEU A 31 -10.59 5.44 23.01
CA LEU A 31 -9.84 4.21 23.25
C LEU A 31 -10.09 3.75 24.69
N ALA A 32 -10.37 2.45 24.83
CA ALA A 32 -10.43 1.82 26.15
C ALA A 32 -9.04 1.83 26.80
N GLN A 33 -8.97 1.73 28.12
CA GLN A 33 -7.70 1.79 28.85
C GLN A 33 -6.70 0.72 28.39
N GLU A 34 -7.17 -0.47 28.03
CA GLU A 34 -6.35 -1.56 27.51
C GLU A 34 -5.72 -1.26 26.15
N LEU A 35 -6.20 -0.24 25.43
CA LEU A 35 -5.61 0.23 24.17
C LEU A 35 -4.58 1.35 24.35
N GLN A 36 -4.26 1.72 25.59
CA GLN A 36 -3.32 2.78 25.94
C GLN A 36 -1.91 2.25 26.22
N THR A 37 -1.62 1.00 25.84
CA THR A 37 -0.25 0.46 25.88
C THR A 37 0.68 1.31 25.01
N SER A 38 1.93 1.45 25.44
CA SER A 38 2.90 2.30 24.77
C SER A 38 4.31 1.74 24.87
N VAL A 39 5.12 2.04 23.87
CA VAL A 39 6.57 1.87 23.96
C VAL A 39 7.18 2.83 24.98
N PRO A 40 8.36 2.52 25.57
CA PRO A 40 9.06 3.43 26.46
C PRO A 40 9.58 4.66 25.73
N ASP A 41 10.06 5.63 26.50
CA ASP A 41 10.74 6.81 25.98
C ASP A 41 11.94 6.45 25.10
N ASN A 42 12.20 7.30 24.13
CA ASN A 42 13.26 7.12 23.15
C ASN A 42 13.11 5.86 22.25
N PHE A 43 11.89 5.39 22.04
CA PHE A 43 11.63 4.41 20.98
C PHE A 43 11.87 5.05 19.60
N LYS A 44 12.63 4.38 18.75
CA LYS A 44 12.98 4.85 17.41
C LYS A 44 12.35 3.95 16.35
N LEU A 45 11.53 4.56 15.50
CA LEU A 45 11.06 3.98 14.26
C LEU A 45 11.82 4.60 13.10
N ILE A 46 12.43 3.79 12.26
CA ILE A 46 12.87 4.21 10.93
C ILE A 46 11.86 3.73 9.91
N ALA A 47 11.47 4.62 9.00
CA ALA A 47 10.59 4.29 7.90
C ALA A 47 11.13 4.81 6.58
N VAL A 48 10.97 3.99 5.54
CA VAL A 48 11.26 4.30 4.15
C VAL A 48 10.05 4.00 3.28
N GLY A 49 10.05 4.47 2.05
CA GLY A 49 8.96 4.25 1.10
C GLY A 49 9.06 2.92 0.35
N ASP A 50 8.88 2.97 -0.96
CA ASP A 50 8.75 1.79 -1.79
C ASP A 50 10.09 1.11 -2.06
N CYS A 51 10.11 -0.20 -1.86
CA CYS A 51 11.25 -1.06 -2.11
C CYS A 51 10.96 -1.89 -3.37
N ILE A 52 11.22 -1.31 -4.54
CA ILE A 52 11.16 -1.96 -5.85
C ILE A 52 12.55 -2.52 -6.14
N ILE A 53 12.79 -3.77 -5.77
CA ILE A 53 14.12 -4.38 -5.83
C ILE A 53 14.05 -5.63 -6.69
N SER A 54 14.83 -5.69 -7.75
CA SER A 54 14.86 -6.84 -8.65
C SER A 54 16.05 -7.80 -8.39
N ARG A 55 17.13 -7.30 -7.81
CA ARG A 55 18.39 -8.05 -7.66
C ARG A 55 19.01 -7.89 -6.27
N SER A 56 19.89 -8.84 -5.95
CA SER A 56 20.61 -8.87 -4.66
C SER A 56 21.42 -7.59 -4.43
N LEU A 57 21.29 -7.03 -3.23
CA LEU A 57 21.98 -5.83 -2.77
C LEU A 57 23.30 -6.14 -2.06
N SER A 58 23.59 -7.41 -1.76
CA SER A 58 24.82 -7.84 -1.06
C SER A 58 26.09 -7.45 -1.81
N GLN A 59 26.03 -7.26 -3.13
CA GLN A 59 27.14 -6.79 -3.95
C GLN A 59 27.64 -5.39 -3.60
N TYR A 60 26.79 -4.54 -3.01
CA TYR A 60 27.13 -3.17 -2.59
C TYR A 60 27.72 -3.12 -1.17
N ALA A 61 27.50 -4.16 -0.37
CA ALA A 61 27.96 -4.21 1.01
C ALA A 61 29.50 -4.10 1.11
N GLY A 62 29.96 -3.07 1.82
CA GLY A 62 31.38 -2.76 2.01
C GLY A 62 32.12 -2.21 0.78
N ARG A 63 31.44 -2.01 -0.35
CA ARG A 63 31.97 -1.42 -1.58
C ARG A 63 31.45 -0.03 -1.83
N ASP A 64 30.19 0.20 -1.54
CA ASP A 64 29.57 1.50 -1.63
C ASP A 64 29.43 2.11 -0.23
N GLN A 65 29.98 3.35 -0.07
CA GLN A 65 29.99 4.03 1.22
C GLN A 65 28.60 4.56 1.57
N SER A 66 27.85 5.09 0.60
CA SER A 66 26.52 5.65 0.79
C SER A 66 25.54 4.55 1.16
N PHE A 67 25.56 3.42 0.44
CA PHE A 67 24.80 2.23 0.78
C PHE A 67 25.12 1.72 2.20
N SER A 68 26.40 1.65 2.56
CA SER A 68 26.83 1.21 3.89
C SER A 68 26.36 2.16 5.00
N GLN A 69 26.29 3.47 4.74
CA GLN A 69 25.74 4.46 5.67
C GLN A 69 24.23 4.32 5.83
N ALA A 70 23.49 4.12 4.73
CA ALA A 70 22.05 3.85 4.77
C ALA A 70 21.75 2.59 5.59
N VAL A 71 22.44 1.49 5.35
CA VAL A 71 22.30 0.25 6.15
C VAL A 71 22.60 0.47 7.63
N LYS A 72 23.64 1.25 7.96
CA LYS A 72 23.95 1.59 9.35
C LYS A 72 22.84 2.39 10.00
N LEU A 73 22.23 3.31 9.26
CA LEU A 73 21.09 4.10 9.71
C LEU A 73 19.89 3.18 9.99
N LEU A 74 19.48 2.34 9.03
CA LEU A 74 18.36 1.41 9.19
C LEU A 74 18.53 0.55 10.45
N LYS A 75 19.72 -0.02 10.69
CA LYS A 75 20.04 -0.85 11.86
C LYS A 75 20.12 -0.09 13.19
N SER A 76 20.04 1.22 13.19
CA SER A 76 20.11 2.03 14.41
C SER A 76 18.77 2.20 15.12
N ALA A 77 17.68 1.74 14.51
CA ALA A 77 16.33 1.84 15.04
C ALA A 77 15.98 0.69 15.99
N ASP A 78 14.88 0.84 16.71
CA ASP A 78 14.23 -0.23 17.47
C ASP A 78 13.26 -1.03 16.60
N ALA A 79 12.78 -0.42 15.50
CA ALA A 79 12.04 -1.04 14.42
C ALA A 79 12.26 -0.28 13.11
N THR A 80 12.41 -1.01 12.01
CA THR A 80 12.60 -0.46 10.66
C THR A 80 11.53 -0.99 9.71
N TYR A 81 10.86 -0.06 9.02
CA TYR A 81 9.75 -0.31 8.10
C TYR A 81 10.09 0.09 6.66
N GLY A 82 9.55 -0.66 5.67
CA GLY A 82 9.49 -0.31 4.25
C GLY A 82 8.29 -0.98 3.55
N ASN A 83 7.94 -0.54 2.34
CA ASN A 83 6.95 -1.23 1.51
C ASN A 83 7.66 -2.20 0.55
N LEU A 84 7.35 -3.49 0.63
CA LEU A 84 7.87 -4.49 -0.31
C LEU A 84 7.00 -4.52 -1.55
N GLU A 85 7.40 -3.77 -2.56
CA GLU A 85 6.66 -3.62 -3.81
C GLU A 85 7.28 -4.47 -4.92
N THR A 86 7.35 -5.76 -4.67
CA THR A 86 7.82 -6.76 -5.63
C THR A 86 7.38 -8.15 -5.21
N SER A 87 7.42 -9.09 -6.15
CA SER A 87 7.24 -10.52 -5.88
C SER A 87 8.60 -11.22 -5.79
N ILE A 88 8.86 -11.91 -4.68
CA ILE A 88 10.12 -12.66 -4.47
C ILE A 88 9.90 -14.12 -4.84
N LEU A 89 10.53 -14.59 -5.92
CA LEU A 89 10.47 -15.97 -6.38
C LEU A 89 11.68 -16.35 -7.26
N ASP A 90 12.02 -17.62 -7.31
CA ASP A 90 13.01 -18.13 -8.25
C ASP A 90 12.32 -18.43 -9.59
N ILE A 91 12.46 -17.54 -10.56
CA ILE A 91 11.81 -17.65 -11.88
C ILE A 91 12.19 -18.96 -12.62
N ARG A 92 13.36 -19.55 -12.33
CA ARG A 92 13.82 -20.79 -12.97
C ARG A 92 13.05 -22.01 -12.46
N GLN A 93 12.50 -21.94 -11.26
CA GLN A 93 11.80 -23.04 -10.58
C GLN A 93 10.30 -22.78 -10.47
N PHE A 94 9.87 -21.53 -10.59
CA PHE A 94 8.48 -21.12 -10.45
C PHE A 94 7.59 -21.77 -11.51
N LYS A 95 6.45 -22.30 -11.07
CA LYS A 95 5.50 -23.04 -11.94
C LYS A 95 4.26 -22.22 -12.32
N GLY A 96 4.13 -21.03 -11.76
CA GLY A 96 3.05 -20.10 -12.08
C GLY A 96 3.37 -19.27 -13.33
N HIS A 97 2.59 -18.23 -13.51
CA HIS A 97 2.72 -17.27 -14.62
C HIS A 97 2.33 -15.88 -14.13
N PRO A 98 2.73 -14.82 -14.82
CA PRO A 98 2.30 -13.46 -14.47
C PRO A 98 0.79 -13.34 -14.55
N TYR A 99 0.21 -12.66 -13.57
CA TYR A 99 -1.23 -12.39 -13.48
C TYR A 99 -1.58 -10.98 -13.91
N ASN A 100 -0.76 -10.41 -14.75
CA ASN A 100 -0.93 -9.03 -15.15
C ASN A 100 -2.05 -8.79 -16.12
N GLY A 101 -2.78 -7.69 -15.90
CA GLY A 101 -3.41 -6.96 -16.97
C GLY A 101 -2.37 -6.36 -17.95
N ILE A 102 -2.86 -5.76 -18.99
CA ILE A 102 -2.10 -5.35 -20.20
C ILE A 102 -1.14 -4.17 -19.92
N ASP A 103 -1.22 -3.50 -18.75
CA ASP A 103 -0.69 -2.15 -18.56
C ASP A 103 0.46 -2.01 -17.54
N ASP A 104 0.76 -3.05 -16.72
CA ASP A 104 1.85 -3.02 -15.76
C ASP A 104 2.89 -4.11 -16.00
N VAL A 105 4.13 -3.78 -15.73
CA VAL A 105 5.24 -4.71 -15.73
C VAL A 105 5.18 -5.59 -14.48
N PRO A 106 5.22 -6.94 -14.61
CA PRO A 106 5.24 -7.81 -13.43
C PRO A 106 6.58 -7.71 -12.72
N LEU A 107 6.59 -7.11 -11.55
CA LEU A 107 7.79 -6.99 -10.73
C LEU A 107 8.19 -8.34 -10.14
N ILE A 108 9.50 -8.60 -10.15
CA ILE A 108 10.07 -9.87 -9.68
C ILE A 108 11.44 -9.66 -9.08
N SER A 109 11.74 -10.39 -8.02
CA SER A 109 13.01 -10.37 -7.31
C SER A 109 13.57 -11.76 -7.08
N ASP A 110 14.89 -11.88 -7.09
CA ASP A 110 15.58 -13.09 -6.65
C ASP A 110 15.35 -13.36 -5.15
N PRO A 111 15.22 -14.61 -4.70
CA PRO A 111 15.09 -14.96 -3.29
C PRO A 111 16.18 -14.42 -2.37
N ALA A 112 17.37 -14.10 -2.89
CA ALA A 112 18.42 -13.45 -2.12
C ALA A 112 18.01 -12.09 -1.57
N VAL A 113 17.09 -11.38 -2.26
CA VAL A 113 16.60 -10.05 -1.86
C VAL A 113 15.95 -10.10 -0.47
N ALA A 114 15.18 -11.14 -0.14
CA ALA A 114 14.58 -11.27 1.20
C ALA A 114 15.66 -11.29 2.31
N ARG A 115 16.73 -12.03 2.10
CA ARG A 115 17.85 -12.09 3.05
C ARG A 115 18.62 -10.78 3.11
N ASP A 116 18.78 -10.11 1.98
CA ASP A 116 19.45 -8.81 1.92
C ASP A 116 18.67 -7.75 2.69
N LEU A 117 17.34 -7.69 2.52
CA LEU A 117 16.47 -6.79 3.28
C LEU A 117 16.58 -7.03 4.79
N ALA A 118 16.50 -8.28 5.23
CA ALA A 118 16.71 -8.64 6.64
C ALA A 118 18.12 -8.24 7.12
N ALA A 119 19.16 -8.50 6.30
CA ALA A 119 20.53 -8.11 6.60
C ALA A 119 20.74 -6.60 6.64
N MET A 120 19.93 -5.82 5.94
CA MET A 120 19.91 -4.35 6.01
C MET A 120 19.21 -3.82 7.25
N GLY A 121 18.43 -4.64 7.96
CA GLY A 121 17.76 -4.29 9.20
C GLY A 121 16.27 -3.98 9.05
N PHE A 122 15.61 -4.42 7.98
CA PHE A 122 14.16 -4.36 7.88
C PHE A 122 13.52 -5.39 8.82
N ASP A 123 12.66 -4.93 9.70
CA ASP A 123 11.93 -5.73 10.68
C ASP A 123 10.48 -5.95 10.26
N LEU A 124 9.87 -4.92 9.66
CA LEU A 124 8.47 -4.87 9.27
C LEU A 124 8.35 -4.38 7.82
N MET A 125 7.55 -5.07 7.01
CA MET A 125 7.26 -4.59 5.65
C MET A 125 5.78 -4.72 5.30
N SER A 126 5.23 -3.70 4.62
CA SER A 126 3.93 -3.80 3.99
C SER A 126 4.02 -4.61 2.70
N ARG A 127 2.94 -5.33 2.39
CA ARG A 127 2.78 -6.11 1.17
C ARG A 127 1.44 -5.89 0.46
N ALA A 128 0.55 -5.09 1.02
CA ALA A 128 -0.65 -4.66 0.32
C ALA A 128 -0.26 -3.53 -0.64
N ASN A 129 -0.03 -3.87 -1.91
CA ASN A 129 0.26 -2.95 -3.01
C ASN A 129 -0.24 -3.53 -4.33
N ASN A 130 -0.16 -2.76 -5.42
CA ASN A 130 -0.61 -3.16 -6.76
C ASN A 130 0.22 -4.30 -7.36
N HIS A 131 1.47 -4.50 -6.91
CA HIS A 131 2.41 -5.54 -7.38
C HIS A 131 2.40 -6.84 -6.56
N ALA A 132 1.65 -6.90 -5.46
CA ALA A 132 1.63 -8.07 -4.56
C ALA A 132 1.18 -9.37 -5.24
N LEU A 133 0.39 -9.30 -6.31
CA LEU A 133 -0.13 -10.43 -7.06
C LEU A 133 0.32 -10.45 -8.54
N ASP A 134 1.41 -9.82 -8.87
CA ASP A 134 1.95 -9.84 -10.23
C ASP A 134 2.17 -11.25 -10.79
N TRP A 135 2.51 -12.19 -9.91
CA TRP A 135 2.72 -13.59 -10.20
C TRP A 135 1.64 -14.50 -9.63
N GLY A 136 0.42 -13.95 -9.47
CA GLY A 136 -0.74 -14.67 -8.97
C GLY A 136 -0.64 -15.05 -7.50
N PHE A 137 -1.53 -15.93 -7.07
CA PHE A 137 -1.55 -16.42 -5.69
C PHE A 137 -0.31 -17.25 -5.36
N GLU A 138 0.23 -17.97 -6.33
CA GLU A 138 1.44 -18.75 -6.20
C GLU A 138 2.65 -17.84 -5.92
N GLY A 139 2.77 -16.74 -6.65
CA GLY A 139 3.83 -15.73 -6.43
C GLY A 139 3.69 -15.04 -5.08
N MET A 140 2.48 -14.71 -4.67
CA MET A 140 2.19 -14.15 -3.35
C MET A 140 2.66 -15.10 -2.23
N ARG A 141 2.38 -16.41 -2.35
CA ARG A 141 2.78 -17.44 -1.38
C ARG A 141 4.29 -17.65 -1.36
N GLU A 142 4.93 -17.69 -2.55
CA GLU A 142 6.39 -17.79 -2.64
C GLU A 142 7.06 -16.60 -1.96
N THR A 143 6.57 -15.38 -2.22
CA THR A 143 7.07 -14.18 -1.55
C THR A 143 6.91 -14.28 -0.04
N THR A 144 5.72 -14.72 0.45
CA THR A 144 5.48 -14.92 1.88
C THR A 144 6.51 -15.89 2.47
N ARG A 145 6.74 -17.03 1.82
CA ARG A 145 7.73 -18.02 2.28
C ARG A 145 9.13 -17.42 2.41
N TRP A 146 9.59 -16.65 1.40
CA TRP A 146 10.94 -16.10 1.42
C TRP A 146 11.14 -15.02 2.48
N VAL A 147 10.15 -14.15 2.70
CA VAL A 147 10.24 -13.10 3.74
C VAL A 147 10.13 -13.70 5.15
N ASP A 148 9.29 -14.73 5.34
CA ASP A 148 9.17 -15.44 6.61
C ASP A 148 10.48 -16.20 6.95
N GLU A 149 11.10 -16.88 5.96
CA GLU A 149 12.39 -17.53 6.12
C GLU A 149 13.53 -16.53 6.45
N ALA A 150 13.42 -15.29 5.97
CA ALA A 150 14.35 -14.21 6.29
C ALA A 150 14.09 -13.58 7.67
N GLY A 151 12.94 -13.85 8.29
CA GLY A 151 12.56 -13.32 9.61
C GLY A 151 11.95 -11.93 9.57
N ILE A 152 11.49 -11.45 8.41
CA ILE A 152 10.82 -10.16 8.25
C ILE A 152 9.32 -10.35 8.52
N VAL A 153 8.76 -9.54 9.40
CA VAL A 153 7.31 -9.52 9.64
C VAL A 153 6.62 -8.74 8.53
N THR A 154 5.68 -9.37 7.82
CA THR A 154 4.92 -8.69 6.76
C THR A 154 3.42 -8.71 7.04
N ALA A 155 2.68 -7.71 6.52
CA ALA A 155 1.24 -7.62 6.62
C ALA A 155 0.60 -7.17 5.30
N GLY A 156 -0.70 -7.43 5.15
CA GLY A 156 -1.50 -6.89 4.04
C GLY A 156 -1.80 -7.89 2.94
N VAL A 157 -1.38 -9.15 3.05
CA VAL A 157 -1.74 -10.25 2.15
C VAL A 157 -2.22 -11.46 2.96
N GLY A 158 -3.06 -12.29 2.38
CA GLY A 158 -3.55 -13.49 3.07
C GLY A 158 -4.30 -14.45 2.17
N GLU A 159 -4.59 -15.65 2.67
CA GLU A 159 -5.34 -16.69 1.97
C GLU A 159 -6.85 -16.38 1.89
N ASP A 160 -7.31 -15.44 2.68
CA ASP A 160 -8.65 -14.84 2.61
C ASP A 160 -8.62 -13.42 3.18
N GLN A 161 -9.75 -12.73 3.14
CA GLN A 161 -9.86 -11.35 3.60
C GLN A 161 -9.54 -11.18 5.09
N ALA A 162 -9.89 -12.15 5.93
CA ALA A 162 -9.64 -12.08 7.37
C ALA A 162 -8.14 -12.12 7.65
N LEU A 163 -7.41 -13.01 6.96
CA LEU A 163 -5.95 -13.13 7.06
C LEU A 163 -5.24 -11.93 6.42
N ALA A 164 -5.71 -11.45 5.27
CA ALA A 164 -5.12 -10.27 4.63
C ALA A 164 -5.26 -8.99 5.48
N ARG A 165 -6.36 -8.87 6.24
CA ARG A 165 -6.64 -7.74 7.15
C ARG A 165 -6.00 -7.88 8.53
N ALA A 166 -5.53 -9.08 8.88
CA ALA A 166 -5.00 -9.34 10.21
C ALA A 166 -3.78 -8.47 10.53
N PRO A 167 -3.67 -7.92 11.75
CA PRO A 167 -2.45 -7.30 12.21
C PRO A 167 -1.38 -8.36 12.43
N HIS A 168 -0.12 -8.02 12.09
CA HIS A 168 1.05 -8.85 12.37
C HIS A 168 1.98 -8.12 13.34
N TYR A 169 2.87 -8.85 14.03
CA TYR A 169 3.59 -8.31 15.17
C TYR A 169 5.08 -8.67 15.14
N TYR A 170 5.91 -7.66 15.37
CA TYR A 170 7.34 -7.77 15.57
C TYR A 170 7.68 -7.55 17.05
N GLU A 171 8.49 -8.42 17.62
CA GLU A 171 8.96 -8.30 19.01
C GLU A 171 10.28 -7.55 19.07
N SER A 172 10.25 -6.28 19.41
CA SER A 172 11.45 -5.49 19.65
C SER A 172 11.88 -5.54 21.12
N LEU A 173 13.09 -5.07 21.42
CA LEU A 173 13.56 -4.93 22.81
C LEU A 173 12.77 -3.88 23.61
N LYS A 174 12.04 -3.00 22.94
CA LYS A 174 11.26 -1.92 23.55
C LYS A 174 9.75 -2.13 23.50
N GLY A 175 9.31 -3.31 23.09
CA GLY A 175 7.90 -3.67 23.06
C GLY A 175 7.47 -4.31 21.76
N ARG A 176 6.22 -4.73 21.69
CA ARG A 176 5.61 -5.37 20.54
C ARG A 176 5.12 -4.30 19.57
N ILE A 177 5.58 -4.36 18.34
CA ILE A 177 5.23 -3.45 17.25
C ILE A 177 4.24 -4.16 16.33
N GLY A 178 3.01 -3.65 16.23
CA GLY A 178 2.00 -4.14 15.30
C GLY A 178 2.08 -3.41 13.96
N ILE A 179 1.70 -4.13 12.90
CA ILE A 179 1.51 -3.55 11.56
C ILE A 179 0.18 -4.01 10.97
N VAL A 180 -0.58 -3.05 10.41
CA VAL A 180 -1.73 -3.28 9.54
C VAL A 180 -1.44 -2.58 8.22
N SER A 181 -1.45 -3.33 7.12
CA SER A 181 -1.18 -2.81 5.78
C SER A 181 -2.39 -2.97 4.89
N LEU A 182 -2.68 -1.97 4.06
CA LEU A 182 -3.77 -1.98 3.09
C LEU A 182 -3.35 -1.28 1.79
N ALA A 183 -4.16 -1.45 0.73
CA ALA A 183 -4.00 -0.71 -0.51
C ALA A 183 -5.34 -0.22 -1.04
N SER A 184 -5.35 0.94 -1.71
CA SER A 184 -6.50 1.45 -2.47
C SER A 184 -6.30 1.30 -3.98
N THR A 185 -5.06 1.32 -4.44
CA THR A 185 -4.73 1.05 -5.85
C THR A 185 -4.37 -0.41 -6.03
N PHE A 186 -5.24 -1.14 -6.71
CA PHE A 186 -5.05 -2.55 -7.01
C PHE A 186 -6.00 -3.03 -8.10
N ARG A 187 -5.66 -4.16 -8.72
CA ARG A 187 -6.54 -4.80 -9.70
C ARG A 187 -7.74 -5.43 -9.00
N PRO A 188 -8.95 -5.38 -9.59
CA PRO A 188 -10.17 -5.95 -8.95
C PRO A 188 -10.06 -7.43 -8.56
N THR A 189 -9.11 -8.15 -9.16
CA THR A 189 -8.85 -9.58 -8.88
C THR A 189 -7.80 -9.80 -7.80
N SER A 190 -7.12 -8.75 -7.34
CA SER A 190 -6.07 -8.83 -6.31
C SER A 190 -6.62 -8.71 -4.89
N ASP A 191 -7.84 -8.22 -4.73
CA ASP A 191 -8.49 -8.08 -3.43
C ASP A 191 -8.82 -9.44 -2.82
N ALA A 192 -8.50 -9.62 -1.55
CA ALA A 192 -8.87 -10.81 -0.80
C ALA A 192 -10.35 -10.80 -0.47
N LEU A 193 -11.04 -11.95 -0.64
CA LEU A 193 -12.47 -12.05 -0.36
C LEU A 193 -12.73 -12.93 0.87
N PRO A 194 -13.82 -12.64 1.61
CA PRO A 194 -14.19 -13.42 2.79
C PRO A 194 -14.74 -14.80 2.43
N ASN A 195 -14.67 -15.71 3.39
CA ASN A 195 -15.38 -16.99 3.30
C ASN A 195 -16.90 -16.75 3.35
N HIS A 196 -17.65 -17.48 2.52
CA HIS A 196 -19.11 -17.45 2.49
C HIS A 196 -19.70 -18.86 2.63
N GLY A 197 -20.11 -19.24 3.83
CA GLY A 197 -20.62 -20.58 4.10
C GLY A 197 -19.59 -21.66 3.72
N ALA A 198 -19.95 -22.54 2.78
CA ALA A 198 -19.05 -23.57 2.26
C ALA A 198 -18.11 -23.09 1.15
N ALA A 199 -18.29 -21.88 0.64
CA ALA A 199 -17.39 -21.30 -0.36
C ALA A 199 -16.16 -20.71 0.33
N PRO A 200 -14.94 -21.16 -0.03
CA PRO A 200 -13.73 -20.59 0.53
C PRO A 200 -13.58 -19.14 0.08
N GLY A 201 -12.91 -18.33 0.88
CA GLY A 201 -12.48 -16.99 0.51
C GLY A 201 -11.48 -17.05 -0.63
N ARG A 202 -11.15 -15.88 -1.15
CA ARG A 202 -10.14 -15.73 -2.19
C ARG A 202 -8.88 -15.14 -1.58
N PRO A 203 -7.68 -15.72 -1.85
CA PRO A 203 -6.41 -15.11 -1.49
C PRO A 203 -6.24 -13.74 -2.14
N GLY A 204 -5.46 -12.87 -1.50
CA GLY A 204 -5.18 -11.55 -2.05
C GLY A 204 -4.67 -10.56 -1.02
N ILE A 205 -4.79 -9.29 -1.36
CA ILE A 205 -4.39 -8.17 -0.51
C ILE A 205 -5.55 -7.69 0.38
N ASN A 206 -5.20 -6.93 1.42
CA ASN A 206 -6.15 -6.12 2.19
C ASN A 206 -6.52 -4.87 1.39
N GLY A 207 -7.52 -5.00 0.51
CA GLY A 207 -8.01 -3.92 -0.32
C GLY A 207 -8.96 -2.98 0.43
N LEU A 208 -8.84 -1.68 0.18
CA LEU A 208 -9.84 -0.66 0.45
C LEU A 208 -10.41 -0.21 -0.88
N THR A 209 -11.63 -0.62 -1.18
CA THR A 209 -12.30 -0.22 -2.41
C THR A 209 -12.63 1.27 -2.38
N VAL A 210 -12.15 1.99 -3.40
CA VAL A 210 -12.37 3.43 -3.54
C VAL A 210 -13.07 3.71 -4.87
N LYS A 211 -14.19 4.41 -4.81
CA LYS A 211 -14.93 4.84 -6.00
C LYS A 211 -14.44 6.22 -6.42
N LYS A 212 -13.83 6.30 -7.59
CA LYS A 212 -13.42 7.56 -8.23
C LYS A 212 -14.58 8.15 -9.02
N THR A 213 -14.87 9.44 -8.82
CA THR A 213 -15.83 10.23 -9.60
C THR A 213 -15.13 11.45 -10.15
N ILE A 214 -15.21 11.67 -11.45
CA ILE A 214 -14.70 12.87 -12.11
C ILE A 214 -15.79 13.94 -12.08
N VAL A 215 -15.54 15.05 -11.41
CA VAL A 215 -16.45 16.19 -11.38
C VAL A 215 -16.13 17.10 -12.56
N LEU A 216 -17.13 17.43 -13.34
CA LEU A 216 -17.01 18.30 -14.50
C LEU A 216 -17.93 19.53 -14.40
N PRO A 217 -17.54 20.70 -14.96
CA PRO A 217 -18.45 21.81 -15.15
C PRO A 217 -19.69 21.40 -15.94
N ALA A 218 -20.82 22.05 -15.67
CA ALA A 218 -22.12 21.69 -16.24
C ALA A 218 -22.17 21.73 -17.79
N ASP A 219 -21.37 22.58 -18.43
CA ASP A 219 -21.23 22.63 -19.89
C ASP A 219 -20.48 21.40 -20.41
N ALA A 220 -19.35 21.02 -19.82
CA ALA A 220 -18.59 19.80 -20.16
C ALA A 220 -19.45 18.54 -19.95
N MET A 221 -20.23 18.47 -18.86
CA MET A 221 -21.16 17.35 -18.63
C MET A 221 -22.23 17.26 -19.74
N ARG A 222 -22.80 18.39 -20.19
CA ARG A 222 -23.75 18.38 -21.31
C ARG A 222 -23.10 17.89 -22.60
N ASP A 223 -21.87 18.29 -22.88
CA ASP A 223 -21.17 17.89 -24.10
C ASP A 223 -20.81 16.41 -24.07
N LEU A 224 -20.33 15.90 -22.90
CA LEU A 224 -20.09 14.48 -22.68
C LEU A 224 -21.38 13.65 -22.87
N SER A 225 -22.50 14.11 -22.32
CA SER A 225 -23.79 13.45 -22.48
C SER A 225 -24.24 13.39 -23.94
N ARG A 226 -24.08 14.51 -24.69
CA ARG A 226 -24.42 14.55 -26.12
C ARG A 226 -23.51 13.60 -26.93
N LEU A 227 -22.21 13.55 -26.63
CA LEU A 227 -21.27 12.67 -27.29
C LEU A 227 -21.61 11.21 -27.03
N THR A 228 -21.90 10.86 -25.79
CA THR A 228 -22.31 9.52 -25.38
C THR A 228 -23.57 9.07 -26.12
N GLN A 229 -24.58 9.95 -26.25
CA GLN A 229 -25.79 9.66 -27.01
C GLN A 229 -25.55 9.45 -28.50
N LYS A 230 -24.54 10.13 -29.10
CA LYS A 230 -24.17 9.91 -30.51
C LYS A 230 -23.45 8.59 -30.72
N ILE A 231 -22.58 8.18 -29.77
CA ILE A 231 -21.83 6.93 -29.84
C ILE A 231 -22.77 5.73 -29.59
N TYR A 232 -23.73 5.90 -28.70
CA TYR A 232 -24.68 4.87 -28.30
C TYR A 232 -26.14 5.35 -28.52
N PRO A 233 -26.61 5.40 -29.78
CA PRO A 233 -27.88 6.02 -30.13
C PRO A 233 -29.12 5.23 -29.70
N THR A 234 -28.98 4.00 -29.28
CA THR A 234 -30.11 3.15 -28.87
C THR A 234 -29.95 2.57 -27.49
N ALA A 235 -31.07 2.34 -26.86
CA ALA A 235 -31.33 1.97 -25.48
C ALA A 235 -30.73 0.61 -24.99
N ASP A 236 -29.81 0.00 -25.70
CA ASP A 236 -29.05 -1.16 -25.23
C ASP A 236 -27.94 -0.81 -24.21
N LEU A 237 -27.58 0.46 -24.13
CA LEU A 237 -27.07 0.95 -22.87
C LEU A 237 -28.24 0.97 -21.93
N LYS A 238 -28.33 -0.04 -21.07
CA LYS A 238 -29.14 0.09 -19.85
C LYS A 238 -28.89 1.48 -19.34
N SER A 239 -29.91 2.33 -19.44
CA SER A 239 -29.86 3.73 -19.01
C SER A 239 -29.00 3.83 -17.78
N PRO A 240 -28.04 4.77 -17.68
CA PRO A 240 -27.32 4.93 -16.45
C PRO A 240 -28.34 4.77 -15.37
N ARG A 241 -28.20 3.74 -14.53
CA ARG A 241 -29.18 3.53 -13.48
C ARG A 241 -29.20 4.86 -12.77
N LYS A 242 -30.30 5.60 -12.91
CA LYS A 242 -30.56 6.72 -12.03
C LYS A 242 -30.49 6.11 -10.65
N SER A 243 -29.31 6.20 -10.00
CA SER A 243 -29.31 6.08 -8.56
C SER A 243 -30.25 7.17 -8.13
N ASN A 244 -31.24 6.87 -7.31
CA ASN A 244 -32.30 7.78 -6.94
C ASN A 244 -31.81 9.08 -6.29
N ASP A 245 -30.49 9.30 -6.18
CA ASP A 245 -29.87 10.37 -5.42
C ASP A 245 -29.00 11.34 -6.24
N ALA A 246 -28.82 11.15 -7.57
CA ALA A 246 -27.98 12.07 -8.34
C ALA A 246 -28.53 12.29 -9.75
N ALA A 247 -29.36 13.32 -9.91
CA ALA A 247 -29.88 13.78 -11.20
C ALA A 247 -28.81 14.21 -12.22
N ASP A 248 -27.53 14.32 -11.79
CA ASP A 248 -26.40 14.89 -12.52
C ASP A 248 -25.20 13.95 -12.67
N GLN A 249 -25.37 12.64 -12.51
CA GLN A 249 -24.29 11.65 -12.72
C GLN A 249 -24.44 10.90 -14.05
N LEU A 250 -23.31 10.64 -14.71
CA LEU A 250 -23.20 9.85 -15.94
C LEU A 250 -22.07 8.83 -15.78
N SER A 251 -22.38 7.54 -15.98
CA SER A 251 -21.36 6.50 -16.05
C SER A 251 -21.16 6.07 -17.49
N VAL A 252 -19.95 6.19 -17.99
CA VAL A 252 -19.57 5.84 -19.36
C VAL A 252 -18.13 5.32 -19.39
N PHE A 253 -17.90 4.26 -20.16
CA PHE A 253 -16.57 3.58 -20.27
C PHE A 253 -15.96 3.18 -18.92
N GLY A 254 -16.79 2.74 -17.98
CA GLY A 254 -16.32 2.35 -16.64
C GLY A 254 -16.03 3.52 -15.69
N THR A 255 -16.14 4.76 -16.16
CA THR A 255 -15.87 5.98 -15.40
C THR A 255 -17.17 6.68 -15.00
N THR A 256 -17.27 7.14 -13.76
CA THR A 256 -18.39 7.96 -13.26
C THR A 256 -18.03 9.43 -13.33
N PHE A 257 -18.91 10.21 -13.92
CA PHE A 257 -18.82 11.66 -14.01
C PHE A 257 -19.99 12.30 -13.25
N GLU A 258 -19.77 13.49 -12.71
CA GLU A 258 -20.75 14.26 -11.95
C GLU A 258 -20.64 15.73 -12.32
N ALA A 259 -21.78 16.44 -12.35
CA ALA A 259 -21.78 17.88 -12.56
C ALA A 259 -21.34 18.63 -11.29
N GLY A 260 -20.46 19.62 -11.44
CA GLY A 260 -20.01 20.49 -10.37
C GLY A 260 -19.63 21.89 -10.85
N ALA A 261 -19.17 22.72 -9.92
CA ALA A 261 -18.77 24.09 -10.23
C ALA A 261 -17.43 24.17 -11.01
N LYS A 262 -16.53 23.25 -10.77
CA LYS A 262 -15.22 23.16 -11.41
C LYS A 262 -14.82 21.69 -11.56
N ARG A 263 -13.82 21.42 -12.42
CA ARG A 263 -13.20 20.09 -12.53
C ARG A 263 -12.60 19.69 -11.17
N ALA A 264 -12.88 18.47 -10.74
CA ALA A 264 -12.31 17.87 -9.53
C ALA A 264 -12.31 16.36 -9.64
N LEU A 265 -11.51 15.69 -8.82
CA LEU A 265 -11.62 14.27 -8.51
C LEU A 265 -12.28 14.14 -7.13
N ARG A 266 -13.22 13.22 -7.02
CA ARG A 266 -13.85 12.87 -5.76
C ARG A 266 -13.70 11.38 -5.54
N TYR A 267 -13.28 11.02 -4.34
CA TYR A 267 -13.09 9.64 -3.93
C TYR A 267 -14.03 9.31 -2.78
N GLU A 268 -14.61 8.12 -2.83
CA GLU A 268 -15.50 7.60 -1.79
C GLU A 268 -15.04 6.20 -1.40
N MET A 269 -14.64 6.02 -0.15
CA MET A 269 -14.24 4.74 0.40
C MET A 269 -15.46 3.84 0.60
N ASP A 270 -15.36 2.56 0.26
CA ASP A 270 -16.37 1.58 0.65
C ASP A 270 -16.48 1.51 2.18
N SER A 271 -17.68 1.69 2.70
CA SER A 271 -17.92 1.79 4.13
C SER A 271 -17.70 0.47 4.87
N SER A 272 -17.94 -0.68 4.22
CA SER A 272 -17.73 -2.01 4.78
C SER A 272 -16.24 -2.33 4.89
N ASP A 273 -15.48 -2.01 3.83
CA ASP A 273 -14.02 -2.19 3.84
C ASP A 273 -13.39 -1.31 4.92
N LEU A 274 -13.76 -0.03 4.96
CA LEU A 274 -13.26 0.91 5.96
C LEU A 274 -13.55 0.42 7.39
N ALA A 275 -14.80 0.01 7.66
CA ALA A 275 -15.18 -0.50 8.98
C ALA A 275 -14.41 -1.76 9.36
N GLY A 276 -14.22 -2.69 8.41
CA GLY A 276 -13.44 -3.90 8.61
C GLY A 276 -11.97 -3.61 8.90
N ILE A 277 -11.35 -2.70 8.15
CA ILE A 277 -9.96 -2.27 8.34
C ILE A 277 -9.78 -1.60 9.70
N LEU A 278 -10.62 -0.62 10.04
CA LEU A 278 -10.52 0.08 11.33
C LEU A 278 -10.77 -0.84 12.53
N LYS A 279 -11.60 -1.88 12.39
CA LYS A 279 -11.75 -2.93 13.40
C LYS A 279 -10.43 -3.67 13.61
N ASN A 280 -9.71 -4.03 12.54
CA ASN A 280 -8.42 -4.70 12.66
C ASN A 280 -7.33 -3.76 13.19
N VAL A 281 -7.35 -2.47 12.87
CA VAL A 281 -6.48 -1.46 13.50
C VAL A 281 -6.69 -1.46 15.02
N ARG A 282 -7.94 -1.45 15.47
CA ARG A 282 -8.24 -1.49 16.90
C ARG A 282 -7.77 -2.80 17.57
N GLN A 283 -7.98 -3.94 16.90
CA GLN A 283 -7.45 -5.22 17.38
C GLN A 283 -5.92 -5.23 17.42
N GLY A 284 -5.27 -4.68 16.39
CA GLY A 284 -3.82 -4.56 16.34
C GLY A 284 -3.27 -3.81 17.54
N LYS A 285 -3.90 -2.70 17.90
CA LYS A 285 -3.51 -1.92 19.09
C LYS A 285 -3.75 -2.65 20.41
N GLN A 286 -4.78 -3.48 20.51
CA GLN A 286 -5.02 -4.29 21.72
C GLN A 286 -3.90 -5.29 22.03
N HIS A 287 -3.12 -5.66 21.00
CA HIS A 287 -2.09 -6.68 21.08
C HIS A 287 -0.66 -6.14 20.83
N SER A 288 -0.49 -4.81 20.77
CA SER A 288 0.82 -4.20 20.56
C SER A 288 1.01 -2.95 21.42
N ASP A 289 2.26 -2.65 21.71
CA ASP A 289 2.64 -1.41 22.42
C ASP A 289 2.71 -0.23 21.45
N PHE A 290 3.05 -0.50 20.18
CA PHE A 290 3.05 0.48 19.09
C PHE A 290 2.38 -0.14 17.85
N LEU A 291 1.48 0.60 17.20
CA LEU A 291 0.80 0.14 16.00
C LEU A 291 1.08 1.06 14.81
N LEU A 292 1.68 0.48 13.77
CA LEU A 292 1.87 1.10 12.48
C LEU A 292 0.72 0.71 11.54
N VAL A 293 0.10 1.71 10.89
CA VAL A 293 -0.86 1.49 9.81
C VAL A 293 -0.31 2.07 8.51
N THR A 294 -0.39 1.31 7.43
CA THR A 294 0.18 1.72 6.14
C THR A 294 -0.83 1.55 5.02
N ILE A 295 -0.82 2.47 4.07
CA ILE A 295 -1.58 2.36 2.83
C ILE A 295 -0.67 2.54 1.61
N HIS A 296 -0.84 1.68 0.61
CA HIS A 296 -0.32 1.89 -0.74
C HIS A 296 -1.41 2.48 -1.61
N SER A 297 -1.18 3.68 -2.17
CA SER A 297 -2.21 4.48 -2.87
C SER A 297 -1.56 5.33 -3.96
N HIS A 298 -2.06 5.20 -5.19
CA HIS A 298 -1.68 6.05 -6.33
C HIS A 298 -2.74 7.12 -6.60
N GLU A 299 -3.78 7.20 -5.78
CA GLU A 299 -4.82 8.21 -5.91
C GLU A 299 -4.32 9.58 -5.46
N SER A 300 -4.48 10.56 -6.32
CA SER A 300 -4.09 11.94 -6.06
C SER A 300 -5.27 12.90 -6.03
N ALA A 301 -5.08 14.05 -5.41
CA ALA A 301 -6.08 15.12 -5.35
C ALA A 301 -6.09 15.99 -6.61
N ASP A 302 -5.07 15.96 -7.45
CA ASP A 302 -4.93 16.93 -8.52
C ASP A 302 -5.85 16.63 -9.71
N THR A 303 -6.40 17.71 -10.21
CA THR A 303 -7.34 17.76 -11.32
C THR A 303 -6.75 18.45 -12.53
N THR A 304 -5.52 18.96 -12.42
CA THR A 304 -4.92 19.85 -13.42
C THR A 304 -3.97 19.11 -14.36
N ALA A 305 -3.48 17.93 -13.98
CA ALA A 305 -2.61 17.15 -14.85
C ALA A 305 -3.35 16.71 -16.12
N PRO A 306 -2.90 17.14 -17.29
CA PRO A 306 -3.52 16.74 -18.55
C PRO A 306 -3.15 15.31 -18.95
N ASP A 307 -2.17 14.68 -18.30
CA ASP A 307 -1.64 13.38 -18.63
C ASP A 307 -2.08 12.33 -17.61
N PRO A 308 -2.90 11.33 -18.01
CA PRO A 308 -3.23 10.21 -17.14
C PRO A 308 -2.03 9.30 -16.80
N LYS A 309 -0.86 9.54 -17.39
CA LYS A 309 0.40 8.84 -17.06
C LYS A 309 1.19 9.52 -15.93
N ASN A 310 0.83 10.73 -15.54
CA ASN A 310 1.45 11.42 -14.40
C ASN A 310 0.69 11.07 -13.12
N ASP A 311 0.97 9.89 -12.57
CA ASP A 311 0.52 9.50 -11.23
C ASP A 311 1.33 10.21 -10.11
N PHE A 312 2.30 11.05 -10.50
CA PHE A 312 3.22 11.76 -9.61
C PHE A 312 2.65 13.12 -9.20
N GLU A 313 1.66 13.12 -8.34
CA GLU A 313 1.10 14.37 -7.85
C GLU A 313 1.38 14.56 -6.37
N GLU A 314 1.94 15.73 -6.06
CA GLU A 314 2.43 16.15 -4.74
C GLU A 314 1.36 16.12 -3.63
N SER A 315 0.08 15.97 -3.97
CA SER A 315 -1.03 16.04 -3.02
C SER A 315 -1.78 14.71 -2.93
N PRO A 316 -1.77 14.07 -1.76
CA PRO A 316 -2.55 12.85 -1.54
C PRO A 316 -4.04 13.13 -1.70
N ALA A 317 -4.79 12.13 -2.16
CA ALA A 317 -6.24 12.24 -2.28
C ALA A 317 -6.92 12.49 -0.92
N ASP A 318 -8.01 13.25 -0.92
CA ASP A 318 -8.72 13.65 0.30
C ASP A 318 -9.10 12.48 1.21
N PHE A 319 -9.46 11.33 0.64
CA PHE A 319 -9.82 10.16 1.44
C PHE A 319 -8.64 9.61 2.25
N VAL A 320 -7.40 9.76 1.80
CA VAL A 320 -6.20 9.32 2.54
C VAL A 320 -6.06 10.13 3.83
N HIS A 321 -6.32 11.44 3.79
CA HIS A 321 -6.36 12.28 5.00
C HIS A 321 -7.44 11.83 5.99
N VAL A 322 -8.62 11.47 5.48
CA VAL A 322 -9.74 10.99 6.30
C VAL A 322 -9.39 9.62 6.92
N LEU A 323 -8.86 8.71 6.13
CA LEU A 323 -8.43 7.37 6.56
C LEU A 323 -7.33 7.44 7.62
N ALA A 324 -6.30 8.25 7.40
CA ALA A 324 -5.16 8.40 8.33
C ALA A 324 -5.63 8.84 9.72
N LYS A 325 -6.49 9.87 9.77
CA LYS A 325 -7.06 10.35 11.03
C LYS A 325 -7.96 9.32 11.68
N ALA A 326 -8.78 8.60 10.90
CA ALA A 326 -9.62 7.52 11.40
C ALA A 326 -8.80 6.34 11.95
N ALA A 327 -7.68 5.98 11.29
CA ALA A 327 -6.77 4.95 11.77
C ALA A 327 -6.12 5.34 13.11
N ILE A 328 -5.67 6.59 13.26
CA ILE A 328 -5.13 7.10 14.53
C ILE A 328 -6.22 7.12 15.61
N ASP A 329 -7.42 7.52 15.28
CA ASP A 329 -8.56 7.49 16.21
C ASP A 329 -8.94 6.06 16.62
N ALA A 330 -8.70 5.08 15.75
CA ALA A 330 -8.88 3.66 16.04
C ALA A 330 -7.73 3.05 16.87
N GLY A 331 -6.59 3.74 17.02
CA GLY A 331 -5.48 3.31 17.88
C GLY A 331 -4.11 3.22 17.20
N ALA A 332 -3.98 3.61 15.93
CA ALA A 332 -2.67 3.67 15.27
C ALA A 332 -1.76 4.72 15.93
N ASP A 333 -0.49 4.39 16.08
CA ASP A 333 0.53 5.28 16.65
C ASP A 333 1.34 6.00 15.55
N ALA A 334 1.31 5.48 14.32
CA ALA A 334 1.81 6.15 13.13
C ALA A 334 1.02 5.69 11.90
N PHE A 335 0.94 6.56 10.88
CA PHE A 335 0.32 6.25 9.59
C PHE A 335 1.27 6.62 8.46
N LEU A 336 1.47 5.70 7.51
CA LEU A 336 2.37 5.89 6.37
C LEU A 336 1.64 5.60 5.06
N THR A 337 1.89 6.45 4.05
CA THR A 337 1.42 6.24 2.68
C THR A 337 2.61 5.96 1.77
N THR A 338 2.46 4.99 0.90
CA THR A 338 3.39 4.65 -0.19
C THR A 338 2.65 4.60 -1.52
N GLY A 339 3.35 4.41 -2.65
CA GLY A 339 2.77 4.28 -3.99
C GLY A 339 2.78 5.53 -4.84
N ILE A 340 2.92 6.72 -4.27
CA ILE A 340 3.00 7.96 -5.06
C ILE A 340 4.39 8.22 -5.65
N HIS A 341 5.37 7.39 -5.31
CA HIS A 341 6.77 7.42 -5.81
C HIS A 341 7.47 8.77 -5.65
N HIS A 342 7.03 9.61 -4.72
CA HIS A 342 7.67 10.90 -4.39
C HIS A 342 7.39 11.30 -2.94
N LEU A 343 8.03 12.37 -2.50
CA LEU A 343 7.86 12.90 -1.15
C LEU A 343 6.50 13.60 -1.00
N GLY A 344 5.77 13.24 0.04
CA GLY A 344 4.53 13.89 0.45
C GLY A 344 4.69 14.71 1.74
N PRO A 345 3.67 15.48 2.12
CA PRO A 345 3.69 16.24 3.36
C PRO A 345 3.70 15.34 4.60
N ILE A 346 4.11 15.91 5.74
CA ILE A 346 4.07 15.28 7.06
C ILE A 346 3.08 16.05 7.93
N GLU A 347 2.13 15.34 8.54
CA GLU A 347 1.16 15.92 9.48
C GLU A 347 1.35 15.30 10.87
N LEU A 348 1.19 16.10 11.92
CA LEU A 348 1.06 15.61 13.28
C LEU A 348 -0.41 15.70 13.72
N TYR A 349 -1.04 14.55 13.92
CA TYR A 349 -2.41 14.46 14.40
C TYR A 349 -2.45 13.77 15.76
N LYS A 350 -2.93 14.48 16.78
CA LYS A 350 -2.97 13.98 18.18
C LYS A 350 -1.59 13.49 18.68
N GLY A 351 -0.50 14.15 18.25
CA GLY A 351 0.85 13.76 18.59
C GLY A 351 1.39 12.52 17.86
N ARG A 352 0.67 12.02 16.86
CA ARG A 352 1.03 10.88 15.99
C ARG A 352 1.41 11.38 14.62
N PRO A 353 2.48 10.84 14.01
CA PRO A 353 2.90 11.26 12.69
C PRO A 353 2.06 10.59 11.60
N ILE A 354 1.74 11.36 10.57
CA ILE A 354 1.18 10.90 9.31
C ILE A 354 2.16 11.30 8.21
N TYR A 355 2.68 10.32 7.49
CA TYR A 355 3.56 10.51 6.35
C TYR A 355 2.75 10.24 5.08
N TYR A 356 2.54 11.24 4.25
CA TYR A 356 1.71 11.12 3.04
C TYR A 356 2.49 10.69 1.80
N GLY A 357 3.79 10.45 1.93
CA GLY A 357 4.68 9.91 0.92
C GLY A 357 6.13 9.94 1.39
N LEU A 358 6.85 8.85 1.21
CA LEU A 358 8.25 8.71 1.59
C LEU A 358 9.17 8.53 0.36
N GLY A 359 8.58 8.58 -0.85
CA GLY A 359 9.30 8.28 -2.09
C GLY A 359 9.67 6.82 -2.23
N ASP A 360 10.60 6.53 -3.12
CA ASP A 360 11.15 5.19 -3.29
C ASP A 360 12.43 5.05 -2.47
N PHE A 361 12.64 3.90 -1.88
CA PHE A 361 13.91 3.60 -1.22
C PHE A 361 14.83 2.80 -2.13
N PHE A 362 14.24 2.01 -3.02
CA PHE A 362 14.90 1.35 -4.13
C PHE A 362 14.04 1.46 -5.37
N TRP A 363 14.67 1.68 -6.50
CA TRP A 363 14.04 1.62 -7.80
C TRP A 363 14.87 0.76 -8.74
N SER A 364 14.55 -0.53 -8.81
CA SER A 364 15.15 -1.48 -9.74
C SER A 364 14.11 -2.52 -10.10
N ASP A 365 13.40 -2.29 -11.19
CA ASP A 365 12.24 -3.07 -11.62
C ASP A 365 12.60 -4.26 -12.55
N ILE A 366 13.86 -4.37 -12.98
CA ILE A 366 14.28 -5.35 -13.98
C ILE A 366 15.20 -6.41 -13.37
N GLN A 367 14.78 -7.69 -13.47
CA GLN A 367 15.50 -8.85 -12.99
C GLN A 367 16.13 -9.67 -14.12
N GLU A 368 17.29 -10.27 -13.88
CA GLU A 368 17.90 -11.30 -14.70
C GLU A 368 17.79 -12.70 -14.03
N PRO A 369 17.33 -13.74 -14.72
CA PRO A 369 16.84 -13.73 -16.10
C PRO A 369 15.48 -13.05 -16.20
N MET A 370 15.32 -12.29 -17.28
CA MET A 370 14.12 -11.50 -17.50
C MET A 370 12.98 -12.40 -17.97
N PRO A 371 11.76 -12.28 -17.40
CA PRO A 371 10.61 -13.02 -17.87
C PRO A 371 10.24 -12.68 -19.31
N ALA A 372 9.78 -13.66 -20.10
CA ALA A 372 9.39 -13.46 -21.51
C ALA A 372 8.30 -12.39 -21.68
N ASP A 373 7.44 -12.21 -20.67
CA ASP A 373 6.38 -11.22 -20.67
C ASP A 373 6.92 -9.78 -20.67
N PHE A 374 8.05 -9.54 -20.03
CA PHE A 374 8.76 -8.26 -20.06
C PHE A 374 9.13 -7.87 -21.50
N TYR A 375 9.79 -8.74 -22.23
CA TYR A 375 10.16 -8.47 -23.63
C TYR A 375 8.94 -8.22 -24.51
N LYS A 376 7.84 -8.94 -24.25
CA LYS A 376 6.59 -8.75 -24.98
C LYS A 376 5.97 -7.39 -24.69
N GLN A 377 6.00 -6.92 -23.47
CA GLN A 377 5.45 -5.64 -23.05
C GLN A 377 6.28 -4.48 -23.58
N TYR A 378 7.58 -4.49 -23.31
CA TYR A 378 8.49 -3.45 -23.80
C TYR A 378 8.54 -3.33 -25.30
N LYS A 379 8.38 -4.42 -26.04
CA LYS A 379 8.28 -4.38 -27.51
C LYS A 379 7.13 -3.53 -28.02
N LYS A 380 6.08 -3.32 -27.22
CA LYS A 380 4.94 -2.47 -27.58
C LYS A 380 5.13 -1.00 -27.20
N SER A 381 5.83 -0.72 -26.09
CA SER A 381 6.03 0.64 -25.56
C SER A 381 7.18 1.38 -26.23
N LEU A 382 8.12 0.67 -26.81
CA LEU A 382 9.37 1.24 -27.32
C LEU A 382 9.25 1.83 -28.73
N ASN A 383 8.33 2.70 -29.01
CA ASN A 383 8.24 3.58 -30.21
C ASN A 383 9.29 3.35 -31.34
N GLY A 384 9.66 2.08 -31.62
CA GLY A 384 10.61 1.69 -32.63
C GLY A 384 12.05 1.45 -32.18
N ALA A 385 12.42 1.63 -30.93
CA ALA A 385 13.69 1.12 -30.40
C ALA A 385 13.58 -0.41 -30.27
N PHE A 386 14.15 -1.12 -31.21
CA PHE A 386 14.09 -2.58 -31.26
C PHE A 386 15.16 -3.14 -30.32
N LEU A 387 14.76 -3.57 -29.12
CA LEU A 387 15.58 -4.47 -28.34
C LEU A 387 15.41 -5.89 -28.88
N ASP A 388 16.53 -6.47 -29.30
CA ASP A 388 16.59 -7.90 -29.63
C ASP A 388 16.53 -8.68 -28.31
N PRO A 389 15.44 -9.42 -28.01
CA PRO A 389 15.31 -10.13 -26.75
C PRO A 389 16.43 -11.14 -26.49
N ASP A 390 17.09 -11.63 -27.54
CA ASP A 390 18.21 -12.57 -27.41
C ASP A 390 19.55 -11.88 -27.06
N LYS A 391 19.58 -10.54 -27.08
CA LYS A 391 20.81 -9.76 -26.89
C LYS A 391 20.65 -8.61 -25.87
N ALA A 392 19.40 -8.18 -25.63
CA ALA A 392 19.16 -7.10 -24.69
C ALA A 392 19.55 -7.50 -23.27
N THR A 393 20.26 -6.61 -22.60
CA THR A 393 20.55 -6.70 -21.18
C THR A 393 19.49 -5.94 -20.39
N ASP A 394 19.42 -6.15 -19.06
CA ASP A 394 18.59 -5.34 -18.17
C ASP A 394 18.96 -3.85 -18.24
N ALA A 395 20.25 -3.52 -18.41
CA ALA A 395 20.70 -2.14 -18.61
C ALA A 395 20.12 -1.51 -19.88
N ASP A 396 20.04 -2.27 -20.98
CA ASP A 396 19.42 -1.77 -22.21
C ASP A 396 17.95 -1.45 -22.02
N LEU A 397 17.21 -2.30 -21.28
CA LEU A 397 15.80 -2.07 -20.97
C LEU A 397 15.62 -0.92 -20.00
N THR A 398 16.42 -0.85 -18.92
CA THR A 398 16.41 0.26 -17.97
C THR A 398 16.66 1.61 -18.66
N ASN A 399 17.64 1.66 -19.56
CA ASN A 399 17.93 2.88 -20.31
C ASN A 399 16.77 3.32 -21.20
N VAL A 400 16.04 2.36 -21.78
CA VAL A 400 14.90 2.67 -22.62
C VAL A 400 13.71 3.12 -21.79
N THR A 401 13.41 2.46 -20.67
CA THR A 401 12.33 2.86 -19.78
C THR A 401 12.60 4.23 -19.14
N ASN A 402 13.81 4.48 -18.69
CA ASN A 402 14.21 5.76 -18.14
C ASN A 402 14.13 6.90 -19.18
N ALA A 403 14.45 6.63 -20.45
CA ALA A 403 14.34 7.64 -21.51
C ALA A 403 12.89 8.01 -21.86
N GLU A 404 11.92 7.15 -21.57
CA GLU A 404 10.51 7.33 -21.93
C GLU A 404 9.59 7.68 -20.74
N GLY A 405 9.99 7.38 -19.50
CA GLY A 405 9.02 7.17 -18.44
C GLY A 405 8.98 8.19 -17.32
N PHE A 406 10.04 8.86 -16.97
CA PHE A 406 10.04 9.73 -15.80
C PHE A 406 10.27 11.20 -16.16
N ASN A 407 9.32 12.05 -15.80
CA ASN A 407 9.41 13.49 -15.96
C ASN A 407 10.35 14.09 -14.92
N GLY A 408 11.68 13.96 -15.11
CA GLY A 408 12.68 14.59 -14.27
C GLY A 408 13.19 13.74 -13.11
N ASP A 409 13.79 14.40 -12.12
CA ASP A 409 14.56 13.75 -11.04
C ASP A 409 13.70 13.38 -9.82
N LEU A 410 12.44 13.81 -9.77
CA LEU A 410 11.56 13.66 -8.59
C LEU A 410 11.40 12.22 -8.05
N PRO A 411 11.25 11.17 -8.88
CA PRO A 411 11.14 9.81 -8.37
C PRO A 411 12.43 9.27 -7.76
N PHE A 412 13.57 9.93 -8.02
CA PHE A 412 14.88 9.54 -7.49
C PHE A 412 15.27 10.30 -6.22
N GLU A 413 14.49 11.33 -5.85
CA GLU A 413 14.65 12.05 -4.58
C GLU A 413 13.78 11.38 -3.52
N SER A 414 14.37 10.95 -2.41
CA SER A 414 13.66 10.23 -1.36
C SER A 414 14.19 10.59 0.03
N VAL A 415 13.65 9.94 1.04
CA VAL A 415 13.98 10.21 2.43
C VAL A 415 13.96 8.94 3.28
N VAL A 416 14.95 8.80 4.16
CA VAL A 416 14.84 7.92 5.31
C VAL A 416 14.34 8.77 6.48
N THR A 417 13.25 8.39 7.10
CA THR A 417 12.72 9.07 8.29
C THR A 417 13.12 8.33 9.56
N GLU A 418 13.68 9.03 10.53
CA GLU A 418 13.85 8.54 11.91
C GLU A 418 12.89 9.30 12.80
N THR A 419 11.94 8.61 13.39
CA THR A 419 11.00 9.19 14.35
C THR A 419 11.29 8.65 15.73
N ARG A 420 11.56 9.55 16.67
CA ARG A 420 11.70 9.22 18.08
C ARG A 420 10.38 9.48 18.78
N PHE A 421 9.95 8.50 19.57
CA PHE A 421 8.73 8.57 20.36
C PHE A 421 9.02 8.51 21.84
N ASP A 422 8.23 9.25 22.61
CA ASP A 422 8.11 9.12 24.04
C ASP A 422 6.65 8.74 24.35
N HIS A 423 6.42 7.53 24.86
CA HIS A 423 5.08 6.96 25.07
C HIS A 423 4.15 7.10 23.87
N ASN A 424 4.62 6.69 22.68
CA ASN A 424 3.90 6.77 21.40
C ASN A 424 3.57 8.22 20.93
N THR A 425 4.10 9.23 21.58
CA THR A 425 3.99 10.61 21.11
C THR A 425 5.29 11.02 20.44
N VAL A 426 5.20 11.67 19.30
CA VAL A 426 6.38 12.16 18.57
C VAL A 426 7.15 13.14 19.44
N ALA A 427 8.41 12.84 19.71
CA ALA A 427 9.35 13.72 20.36
C ALA A 427 10.29 14.42 19.35
N GLU A 428 10.65 13.71 18.27
CA GLU A 428 11.54 14.24 17.24
C GLU A 428 11.31 13.49 15.92
N ILE A 429 11.37 14.19 14.80
CA ILE A 429 11.46 13.62 13.46
C ILE A 429 12.73 14.13 12.82
N ARG A 430 13.57 13.22 12.33
CA ARG A 430 14.73 13.50 11.50
C ARG A 430 14.52 12.97 10.12
N LEU A 431 14.84 13.79 9.13
CA LEU A 431 14.75 13.45 7.72
C LEU A 431 16.18 13.36 7.17
N TYR A 432 16.52 12.21 6.61
CA TYR A 432 17.78 11.99 5.92
C TYR A 432 17.51 11.92 4.43
N PRO A 433 17.73 13.01 3.69
CA PRO A 433 17.54 12.99 2.24
C PRO A 433 18.46 11.95 1.59
N ILE A 434 17.93 11.23 0.64
CA ILE A 434 18.67 10.29 -0.19
C ILE A 434 18.38 10.57 -1.66
N ASP A 435 19.38 10.34 -2.49
CA ASP A 435 19.31 10.36 -3.93
C ASP A 435 19.57 8.92 -4.40
N LEU A 436 18.61 8.35 -5.12
CA LEU A 436 18.70 6.95 -5.59
C LEU A 436 19.69 6.79 -6.73
N GLY A 437 20.16 7.91 -7.30
CA GLY A 437 21.01 7.93 -8.47
C GLY A 437 20.22 7.64 -9.74
N TYR A 438 20.63 8.27 -10.83
CA TYR A 438 20.08 8.04 -12.16
C TYR A 438 21.17 7.50 -13.09
N GLY A 439 20.98 6.27 -13.60
CA GLY A 439 21.89 5.66 -14.59
C GLY A 439 22.61 4.44 -14.09
#